data_828adc4f59bfac546fe7ab19efb720a1
#
_entry.id   828adc4f59bfac546fe7ab19efb720a1
#
_cell.length_a   1.000
_cell.length_b   1.000
_cell.length_c   1.000
_cell.angle_alpha   90.00
_cell.angle_beta   90.00
_cell.angle_gamma   90.00
#
_symmetry.space_group_name_H-M   'P 1'
#
loop_
_entity.id
_entity.type
_entity.pdbx_description
1 polymer ?
#
loop_
_entity_poly.entity_id
_entity_poly.type
_entity_poly.pdbx_seq_one_letter_code
_entity_poly.pdbx_strand_id
1 'polypeptide(L)'
;MEKQTKQHVLCVISHTHWDREWYMPLEQMRLRLVDLIDRCLALLEREPTYIFHLDAQTVVLEDYLAFRCDRRERSARMIADGRLSVGPWYLQNDFYLTSGEATVRNLLEGTRLAESFGAAD
;
A
#
# COMPACT_ATOMS: atom_id res chain seq x y z
N MET A 1 12.28 -0.73 47.80
CA MET A 1 12.29 -0.12 46.46
C MET A 1 11.75 -1.16 45.47
N GLU A 2 10.47 -1.10 45.10
CA GLU A 2 9.91 -1.96 44.06
C GLU A 2 10.54 -1.56 42.75
N LYS A 3 11.15 -2.53 42.04
CA LYS A 3 11.61 -2.34 40.66
C LYS A 3 10.37 -2.23 39.79
N GLN A 4 10.04 -1.02 39.35
CA GLN A 4 9.06 -0.80 38.28
C GLN A 4 9.55 -1.53 37.02
N THR A 5 8.92 -2.66 36.70
CA THR A 5 9.15 -3.37 35.44
C THR A 5 8.61 -2.49 34.30
N LYS A 6 9.52 -1.95 33.49
CA LYS A 6 9.12 -1.23 32.26
C LYS A 6 8.39 -2.20 31.34
N GLN A 7 7.14 -1.91 31.04
CA GLN A 7 6.36 -2.65 30.06
C GLN A 7 6.73 -2.17 28.65
N HIS A 8 7.20 -3.07 27.81
CA HIS A 8 7.51 -2.79 26.40
C HIS A 8 6.38 -3.33 25.54
N VAL A 9 5.95 -2.53 24.55
CA VAL A 9 4.96 -2.92 23.55
C VAL A 9 5.68 -3.04 22.22
N LEU A 10 5.57 -4.20 21.59
CA LEU A 10 6.08 -4.45 20.24
C LEU A 10 4.90 -4.38 19.26
N CYS A 11 4.94 -3.42 18.34
CA CYS A 11 3.99 -3.33 17.23
C CYS A 11 4.60 -3.97 15.97
N VAL A 12 3.91 -4.96 15.40
CA VAL A 12 4.34 -5.62 14.16
C VAL A 12 3.39 -5.22 13.04
N ILE A 13 3.93 -4.64 11.97
CA ILE A 13 3.16 -4.17 10.82
C ILE A 13 3.59 -5.00 9.60
N SER A 14 2.65 -5.73 9.00
CA SER A 14 2.87 -6.43 7.74
C SER A 14 2.79 -5.43 6.58
N HIS A 15 3.85 -5.35 5.80
CA HIS A 15 3.90 -4.42 4.67
C HIS A 15 4.75 -4.98 3.53
N THR A 16 4.70 -4.31 2.37
CA THR A 16 5.62 -4.52 1.25
C THR A 16 6.07 -3.18 0.69
N HIS A 17 7.35 -3.07 0.37
CA HIS A 17 7.86 -2.04 -0.53
C HIS A 17 7.86 -2.58 -1.95
N TRP A 18 7.28 -1.83 -2.89
CA TRP A 18 7.12 -2.30 -4.26
C TRP A 18 7.84 -1.40 -5.25
N ASP A 19 8.96 -1.89 -5.78
CA ASP A 19 9.63 -1.30 -6.92
C ASP A 19 8.90 -1.69 -8.20
N ARG A 20 8.43 -0.72 -8.97
CA ARG A 20 7.72 -0.98 -10.23
C ARG A 20 8.62 -1.57 -11.31
N GLU A 21 9.89 -1.21 -11.27
CA GLU A 21 10.95 -1.68 -12.15
C GLU A 21 12.27 -1.68 -11.38
N TRP A 22 12.94 -2.82 -11.31
CA TRP A 22 14.20 -2.97 -10.60
C TRP A 22 15.09 -4.01 -11.29
N TYR A 23 15.11 -5.24 -10.79
CA TYR A 23 15.86 -6.36 -11.36
C TYR A 23 15.08 -7.10 -12.46
N MET A 24 13.86 -6.70 -12.75
CA MET A 24 13.01 -7.17 -13.83
C MET A 24 12.34 -5.99 -14.52
N PRO A 25 12.01 -6.11 -15.81
CA PRO A 25 11.22 -5.12 -16.53
C PRO A 25 9.83 -4.90 -15.88
N LEU A 26 9.26 -3.71 -16.07
CA LEU A 26 7.97 -3.28 -15.53
C LEU A 26 6.87 -4.35 -15.66
N GLU A 27 6.70 -4.92 -16.86
CA GLU A 27 5.60 -5.88 -17.09
C GLU A 27 5.77 -7.18 -16.28
N GLN A 28 7.00 -7.63 -16.06
CA GLN A 28 7.26 -8.81 -15.22
C GLN A 28 7.01 -8.49 -13.74
N MET A 29 7.37 -7.28 -13.29
CA MET A 29 7.05 -6.81 -11.93
C MET A 29 5.55 -6.70 -11.72
N ARG A 30 4.80 -6.18 -12.71
CA ARG A 30 3.34 -6.07 -12.63
C ARG A 30 2.64 -7.44 -12.54
N LEU A 31 3.11 -8.45 -13.24
CA LEU A 31 2.58 -9.82 -13.09
C LEU A 31 2.79 -10.37 -11.68
N ARG A 32 3.96 -10.11 -11.07
CA ARG A 32 4.22 -10.48 -9.67
C ARG A 32 3.34 -9.68 -8.69
N LEU A 33 3.09 -8.40 -9.00
CA LEU A 33 2.20 -7.57 -8.22
C LEU A 33 0.78 -8.14 -8.20
N VAL A 34 0.29 -8.63 -9.33
CA VAL A 34 -1.03 -9.28 -9.42
C VAL A 34 -1.12 -10.48 -8.46
N ASP A 35 -0.12 -11.36 -8.47
CA ASP A 35 -0.09 -12.52 -7.55
C ASP A 35 -0.01 -12.08 -6.08
N LEU A 36 0.81 -11.08 -5.76
CA LEU A 36 0.93 -10.51 -4.42
C LEU A 36 -0.41 -9.97 -3.91
N ILE A 37 -1.05 -9.09 -4.69
CA ILE A 37 -2.30 -8.45 -4.27
C ILE A 37 -3.46 -9.45 -4.20
N ASP A 38 -3.56 -10.38 -5.14
CA ASP A 38 -4.59 -11.44 -5.09
C ASP A 38 -4.46 -12.28 -3.80
N ARG A 39 -3.24 -12.67 -3.42
CA ARG A 39 -2.99 -13.41 -2.17
C ARG A 39 -3.24 -12.55 -0.95
N CYS A 40 -2.85 -11.28 -0.98
CA CYS A 40 -3.09 -10.34 0.11
C CYS A 40 -4.60 -10.16 0.36
N LEU A 41 -5.39 -9.90 -0.68
CA LEU A 41 -6.85 -9.78 -0.58
C LEU A 41 -7.50 -11.06 -0.05
N ALA A 42 -7.06 -12.23 -0.52
CA ALA A 42 -7.55 -13.51 -0.02
C ALA A 42 -7.21 -13.73 1.47
N LEU A 43 -6.03 -13.31 1.90
CA LEU A 43 -5.61 -13.38 3.31
C LEU A 43 -6.43 -12.43 4.17
N LEU A 44 -6.62 -11.19 3.73
CA LEU A 44 -7.44 -10.20 4.42
C LEU A 44 -8.88 -10.68 4.62
N GLU A 45 -9.47 -11.36 3.64
CA GLU A 45 -10.83 -11.92 3.76
C GLU A 45 -10.90 -13.09 4.73
N ARG A 46 -9.88 -13.94 4.76
CA ARG A 46 -9.84 -15.13 5.64
C ARG A 46 -9.55 -14.79 7.09
N GLU A 47 -8.67 -13.79 7.32
CA GLU A 47 -8.17 -13.44 8.65
C GLU A 47 -8.69 -12.04 9.07
N PRO A 48 -9.81 -11.94 9.77
CA PRO A 48 -10.49 -10.65 10.04
C PRO A 48 -9.67 -9.62 10.81
N THR A 49 -8.67 -10.04 11.57
CA THR A 49 -7.80 -9.16 12.37
C THR A 49 -6.52 -8.76 11.64
N TYR A 50 -6.27 -9.33 10.46
CA TYR A 50 -5.07 -9.05 9.70
C TYR A 50 -5.18 -7.72 8.97
N ILE A 51 -4.13 -6.91 9.05
CA ILE A 51 -3.97 -5.63 8.37
C ILE A 51 -2.70 -5.69 7.54
N PHE A 52 -2.75 -5.16 6.33
CA PHE A 52 -1.60 -5.08 5.45
C PHE A 52 -1.39 -3.66 4.95
N HIS A 53 -0.14 -3.24 4.83
CA HIS A 53 0.24 -1.90 4.39
C HIS A 53 0.99 -1.97 3.06
N LEU A 54 0.53 -1.24 2.03
CA LEU A 54 1.17 -1.14 0.72
C LEU A 54 2.31 -0.10 0.69
N ASP A 55 3.00 0.05 1.82
CA ASP A 55 4.16 0.92 2.01
C ASP A 55 3.94 2.35 1.50
N ALA A 56 2.73 2.87 1.79
CA ALA A 56 2.27 4.21 1.39
C ALA A 56 2.16 4.47 -0.12
N GLN A 57 2.35 3.47 -0.99
CA GLN A 57 2.29 3.62 -2.45
C GLN A 57 0.88 3.35 -2.99
N THR A 58 0.31 4.29 -3.74
CA THR A 58 -1.01 4.10 -4.37
C THR A 58 -0.93 3.61 -5.81
N VAL A 59 0.17 3.88 -6.52
CA VAL A 59 0.37 3.44 -7.92
C VAL A 59 0.23 1.93 -8.11
N VAL A 60 0.53 1.15 -7.07
CA VAL A 60 0.38 -0.32 -7.08
C VAL A 60 -1.07 -0.75 -7.31
N LEU A 61 -2.06 0.07 -6.91
CA LEU A 61 -3.48 -0.19 -7.17
C LEU A 61 -3.81 -0.01 -8.66
N GLU A 62 -3.27 1.02 -9.31
CA GLU A 62 -3.45 1.23 -10.76
C GLU A 62 -2.80 0.10 -11.55
N ASP A 63 -1.55 -0.24 -11.21
CA ASP A 63 -0.83 -1.35 -11.86
C ASP A 63 -1.56 -2.69 -11.71
N TYR A 64 -2.10 -2.96 -10.53
CA TYR A 64 -2.89 -4.17 -10.28
C TYR A 64 -4.19 -4.17 -11.08
N LEU A 65 -4.96 -3.07 -11.04
CA LEU A 65 -6.26 -2.98 -11.68
C LEU A 65 -6.19 -2.88 -13.21
N ALA A 66 -5.03 -2.54 -13.78
CA ALA A 66 -4.81 -2.64 -15.22
C ALA A 66 -4.99 -4.09 -15.73
N PHE A 67 -4.72 -5.10 -14.89
CA PHE A 67 -4.91 -6.51 -15.19
C PHE A 67 -6.15 -7.11 -14.52
N ARG A 68 -6.55 -6.57 -13.38
CA ARG A 68 -7.62 -7.11 -12.53
C ARG A 68 -8.69 -6.05 -12.26
N CYS A 69 -9.22 -5.47 -13.33
CA CYS A 69 -10.30 -4.46 -13.23
C CYS A 69 -11.53 -4.98 -12.46
N ASP A 70 -11.77 -6.30 -12.51
CA ASP A 70 -12.82 -6.99 -11.75
C ASP A 70 -12.63 -6.93 -10.22
N ARG A 71 -11.47 -6.53 -9.73
CA ARG A 71 -11.11 -6.49 -8.31
C ARG A 71 -11.23 -5.13 -7.65
N ARG A 72 -11.63 -4.10 -8.38
CA ARG A 72 -11.72 -2.73 -7.85
C ARG A 72 -12.56 -2.63 -6.57
N GLU A 73 -13.79 -3.14 -6.61
CA GLU A 73 -14.71 -3.08 -5.46
C GLU A 73 -14.19 -3.88 -4.25
N ARG A 74 -13.55 -5.02 -4.52
CA ARG A 74 -12.94 -5.84 -3.48
C ARG A 74 -11.80 -5.11 -2.78
N SER A 75 -10.92 -4.47 -3.53
CA SER A 75 -9.81 -3.66 -3.00
C SER A 75 -10.34 -2.45 -2.23
N ALA A 76 -11.29 -1.71 -2.79
CA ALA A 76 -11.90 -0.53 -2.17
C ALA A 76 -12.54 -0.87 -0.81
N ARG A 77 -13.26 -1.99 -0.71
CA ARG A 77 -13.82 -2.45 0.56
C ARG A 77 -12.75 -2.68 1.62
N MET A 78 -11.65 -3.37 1.29
CA MET A 78 -10.56 -3.62 2.25
C MET A 78 -9.85 -2.32 2.67
N ILE A 79 -9.78 -1.32 1.77
CA ILE A 79 -9.21 -0.01 2.07
C ILE A 79 -10.16 0.78 2.98
N ALA A 80 -11.44 0.88 2.63
CA ALA A 80 -12.45 1.58 3.43
C ALA A 80 -12.62 0.98 4.84
N ASP A 81 -12.46 -0.34 4.98
CA ASP A 81 -12.48 -1.03 6.26
C ASP A 81 -11.17 -0.85 7.08
N GLY A 82 -10.19 -0.10 6.55
CA GLY A 82 -8.88 0.15 7.18
C GLY A 82 -7.98 -1.09 7.26
N ARG A 83 -8.29 -2.13 6.49
CA ARG A 83 -7.58 -3.41 6.52
C ARG A 83 -6.47 -3.52 5.48
N LEU A 84 -6.59 -2.78 4.39
CA LEU A 84 -5.55 -2.55 3.41
C LEU A 84 -5.19 -1.07 3.43
N SER A 85 -4.06 -0.73 4.04
CA SER A 85 -3.60 0.65 4.13
C SER A 85 -2.81 1.05 2.90
N VAL A 86 -3.14 2.21 2.32
CA VAL A 86 -2.54 2.77 1.11
C VAL A 86 -2.29 4.27 1.26
N GLY A 87 -1.42 4.84 0.45
CA GLY A 87 -1.14 6.28 0.45
C GLY A 87 -0.35 6.78 1.68
N PRO A 88 -0.05 8.08 1.74
CA PRO A 88 -0.53 9.15 0.85
C PRO A 88 0.28 9.34 -0.45
N TRP A 89 1.37 8.62 -0.65
CA TRP A 89 2.23 8.79 -1.83
C TRP A 89 1.63 8.11 -3.07
N TYR A 90 1.79 8.72 -4.23
CA TYR A 90 1.56 8.01 -5.48
C TYR A 90 2.64 6.94 -5.68
N LEU A 91 3.91 7.34 -5.56
CA LEU A 91 5.04 6.41 -5.41
C LEU A 91 6.06 6.99 -4.43
N GLN A 92 6.83 6.11 -3.80
CA GLN A 92 7.92 6.55 -2.93
C GLN A 92 9.09 7.03 -3.77
N ASN A 93 9.35 8.32 -3.72
CA ASN A 93 10.44 8.96 -4.44
C ASN A 93 11.65 9.15 -3.52
N ASP A 94 12.83 9.19 -4.10
CA ASP A 94 14.03 9.64 -3.42
C ASP A 94 14.00 11.18 -3.32
N PHE A 95 13.88 11.70 -2.10
CA PHE A 95 13.78 13.14 -1.84
C PHE A 95 15.00 13.93 -2.28
N TYR A 96 16.17 13.30 -2.36
CA TYR A 96 17.40 13.96 -2.82
C TYR A 96 17.49 14.04 -4.34
N LEU A 97 16.73 13.23 -5.06
CA LEU A 97 16.75 13.15 -6.52
C LEU A 97 15.56 13.86 -7.18
N THR A 98 14.51 14.14 -6.41
CA THR A 98 13.28 14.75 -6.91
C THR A 98 13.14 16.21 -6.47
N SER A 99 12.53 17.04 -7.33
CA SER A 99 12.23 18.44 -6.97
C SER A 99 11.11 18.52 -5.93
N GLY A 100 11.04 19.63 -5.18
CA GLY A 100 9.94 19.88 -4.26
C GLY A 100 8.58 19.90 -4.95
N GLU A 101 8.49 20.45 -6.15
CA GLU A 101 7.26 20.44 -6.96
C GLU A 101 6.83 19.01 -7.33
N ALA A 102 7.77 18.15 -7.76
CA ALA A 102 7.47 16.75 -8.04
C ALA A 102 6.96 16.02 -6.78
N THR A 103 7.54 16.30 -5.62
CA THR A 103 7.12 15.74 -4.34
C THR A 103 5.70 16.16 -3.96
N VAL A 104 5.37 17.45 -4.12
CA VAL A 104 4.00 17.95 -3.86
C VAL A 104 2.99 17.27 -4.79
N ARG A 105 3.28 17.17 -6.08
CA ARG A 105 2.39 16.50 -7.04
C ARG A 105 2.23 15.02 -6.75
N ASN A 106 3.31 14.36 -6.36
CA ASN A 106 3.28 12.96 -5.96
C ASN A 106 2.33 12.72 -4.77
N LEU A 107 2.37 13.58 -3.74
CA LEU A 107 1.43 13.55 -2.62
C LEU A 107 0.00 13.82 -3.06
N LEU A 108 -0.23 14.88 -3.85
CA LEU A 108 -1.58 15.23 -4.32
C LEU A 108 -2.22 14.09 -5.12
N GLU A 109 -1.46 13.47 -6.01
CA GLU A 109 -1.96 12.36 -6.83
C GLU A 109 -2.20 11.11 -5.99
N GLY A 110 -1.27 10.80 -5.07
CA GLY A 110 -1.41 9.66 -4.16
C GLY A 110 -2.63 9.79 -3.25
N THR A 111 -2.82 10.95 -2.64
CA THR A 111 -4.00 11.22 -1.78
C THR A 111 -5.28 11.09 -2.60
N ARG A 112 -5.38 11.76 -3.76
CA ARG A 112 -6.55 11.67 -4.64
C ARG A 112 -6.89 10.23 -5.03
N LEU A 113 -5.87 9.43 -5.35
CA LEU A 113 -6.06 8.03 -5.71
C LEU A 113 -6.54 7.22 -4.50
N ALA A 114 -5.93 7.38 -3.33
CA ALA A 114 -6.34 6.71 -2.09
C ALA A 114 -7.81 7.02 -1.73
N GLU A 115 -8.21 8.30 -1.77
CA GLU A 115 -9.58 8.74 -1.54
C GLU A 115 -10.58 8.08 -2.52
N SER A 116 -10.18 7.90 -3.79
CA SER A 116 -11.02 7.23 -4.81
C SER A 116 -11.32 5.77 -4.49
N PHE A 117 -10.60 5.17 -3.55
CA PHE A 117 -10.82 3.83 -3.00
C PHE A 117 -11.45 3.84 -1.61
N GLY A 118 -11.78 5.03 -1.07
CA GLY A 118 -12.41 5.18 0.24
C GLY A 118 -11.43 5.11 1.41
N ALA A 119 -10.14 5.38 1.18
CA ALA A 119 -9.22 5.60 2.29
C ALA A 119 -9.70 6.79 3.14
N ALA A 120 -9.70 6.62 4.46
CA ALA A 120 -9.96 7.73 5.38
C ALA A 120 -8.74 8.66 5.43
N ASP A 121 -8.97 9.96 5.63
CA ASP A 121 -7.96 10.98 5.86
C ASP A 121 -7.12 10.69 7.12
#